data_88cbcfb8ca9c0d3bc138e624b2ff4498
#
_entry.id   88cbcfb8ca9c0d3bc138e624b2ff4498
#
_cell.length_a   1.000
_cell.length_b   1.000
_cell.length_c   1.000
_cell.angle_alpha   90.00
_cell.angle_beta   90.00
_cell.angle_gamma   90.00
#
_symmetry.space_group_name_H-M   'P 1'
#
loop_
_entity.id
_entity.type
_entity.pdbx_description
1 polymer ?
#
loop_
_entity_poly.entity_id
_entity_poly.type
_entity_poly.pdbx_seq_one_letter_code
_entity_poly.pdbx_strand_id
1 'polypeptide(L)'
;MKKKYQNGFFIFGIVVLIIMVTQLDFQQVWEGLQRAGYWFFAVIILWAFLYMFNTAAWYIIIRSSEEKAPAPGNGTSNVAGSSPQCPVKFFWLYKITVSGFALNYATPGGLMGGEPYRIMELTPKIGTARASSSVILYAMTHIFSHFWFWLVAVLLYVLTRPINLPVGIMLCAVLVFCALGIWFFIVGYHKGLAFRMMKILSHIPGAKNWAKGFIDKHREQLDTIDQQIAALHKQNPRTFFMAVLLELACRILSSAEIMFCLLVLMPSVNFIDCILILAFTSLFANLLFFIPLQLGGREGGFLMSTAGLQMTASAGIFVGLIVRLRELIWVAIGLVFIKINKKSAKIAEN
;
A
#
# COMPACT_ATOMS: atom_id res chain seq x y z
N MET A 1 14.37 -16.73 -17.54
CA MET A 1 13.32 -15.69 -17.68
C MET A 1 13.32 -14.70 -16.51
N LYS A 2 13.45 -15.13 -15.26
CA LYS A 2 13.38 -14.27 -14.05
C LYS A 2 14.35 -13.06 -14.05
N LYS A 3 15.62 -13.24 -14.49
CA LYS A 3 16.64 -12.17 -14.55
C LYS A 3 16.26 -11.00 -15.48
N LYS A 4 15.60 -11.30 -16.61
CA LYS A 4 15.19 -10.29 -17.60
C LYS A 4 14.10 -9.39 -17.05
N TYR A 5 13.10 -9.97 -16.37
CA TYR A 5 12.00 -9.21 -15.75
C TYR A 5 12.47 -8.36 -14.57
N GLN A 6 13.34 -8.88 -13.70
CA GLN A 6 13.91 -8.09 -12.60
C GLN A 6 14.72 -6.90 -13.09
N ASN A 7 15.50 -7.06 -14.17
CA ASN A 7 16.19 -5.94 -14.80
C ASN A 7 15.21 -4.91 -15.36
N GLY A 8 14.13 -5.38 -16.01
CA GLY A 8 13.07 -4.51 -16.53
C GLY A 8 12.44 -3.66 -15.42
N PHE A 9 12.05 -4.27 -14.31
CA PHE A 9 11.49 -3.56 -13.15
C PHE A 9 12.50 -2.56 -12.54
N PHE A 10 13.78 -2.93 -12.46
CA PHE A 10 14.82 -2.06 -11.94
C PHE A 10 15.06 -0.84 -12.85
N ILE A 11 15.20 -1.06 -14.17
CA ILE A 11 15.38 0.03 -15.14
C ILE A 11 14.15 0.95 -15.14
N PHE A 12 12.96 0.38 -15.16
CA PHE A 12 11.71 1.13 -15.09
C PHE A 12 11.67 2.02 -13.82
N GLY A 13 12.00 1.45 -12.66
CA GLY A 13 12.04 2.20 -11.40
C GLY A 13 13.07 3.34 -11.40
N ILE A 14 14.25 3.14 -12.04
CA ILE A 14 15.26 4.20 -12.19
C ILE A 14 14.74 5.34 -13.08
N VAL A 15 14.12 5.01 -14.21
CA VAL A 15 13.57 6.02 -15.13
C VAL A 15 12.55 6.89 -14.38
N VAL A 16 11.66 6.27 -13.60
CA VAL A 16 10.68 7.01 -12.82
C VAL A 16 11.32 7.85 -11.72
N LEU A 17 12.33 7.31 -11.03
CA LEU A 17 13.07 8.07 -10.02
C LEU A 17 13.70 9.33 -10.64
N ILE A 18 14.28 9.21 -11.84
CA ILE A 18 14.85 10.36 -12.60
C ILE A 18 13.74 11.37 -12.89
N ILE A 19 12.60 10.92 -13.43
CA ILE A 19 11.46 11.81 -13.72
C ILE A 19 11.00 12.54 -12.44
N MET A 20 10.89 11.85 -11.31
CA MET A 20 10.52 12.48 -10.03
C MET A 20 11.53 13.55 -9.60
N VAL A 21 12.83 13.28 -9.74
CA VAL A 21 13.88 14.22 -9.36
C VAL A 21 13.86 15.47 -10.26
N THR A 22 13.59 15.32 -11.55
CA THR A 22 13.51 16.47 -12.48
C THR A 22 12.30 17.39 -12.23
N GLN A 23 11.30 16.93 -11.49
CA GLN A 23 10.13 17.74 -11.10
C GLN A 23 10.37 18.55 -9.80
N LEU A 24 11.53 18.41 -9.16
CA LEU A 24 11.83 19.11 -7.92
C LEU A 24 12.49 20.46 -8.19
N ASP A 25 12.05 21.47 -7.47
CA ASP A 25 12.77 22.73 -7.32
C ASP A 25 13.89 22.54 -6.28
N PHE A 26 15.12 22.48 -6.74
CA PHE A 26 16.29 22.22 -5.89
C PHE A 26 16.51 23.30 -4.82
N GLN A 27 16.14 24.55 -5.09
CA GLN A 27 16.25 25.61 -4.10
C GLN A 27 15.24 25.38 -2.95
N GLN A 28 13.96 25.12 -3.28
CA GLN A 28 12.96 24.80 -2.28
C GLN A 28 13.28 23.53 -1.49
N VAL A 29 13.86 22.53 -2.14
CA VAL A 29 14.34 21.29 -1.48
C VAL A 29 15.41 21.62 -0.45
N TRP A 30 16.40 22.41 -0.82
CA TRP A 30 17.51 22.79 0.07
C TRP A 30 17.03 23.59 1.28
N GLU A 31 16.23 24.62 1.05
CA GLU A 31 15.63 25.42 2.13
C GLU A 31 14.73 24.57 3.04
N GLY A 32 13.92 23.66 2.46
CA GLY A 32 13.06 22.73 3.19
C GLY A 32 13.85 21.76 4.08
N LEU A 33 14.95 21.21 3.57
CA LEU A 33 15.83 20.31 4.33
C LEU A 33 16.55 21.03 5.48
N GLN A 34 17.07 22.23 5.23
CA GLN A 34 17.69 23.04 6.28
C GLN A 34 16.69 23.36 7.40
N ARG A 35 15.45 23.71 7.04
CA ARG A 35 14.38 23.98 7.98
C ARG A 35 13.95 22.72 8.75
N ALA A 36 13.80 21.58 8.06
CA ALA A 36 13.37 20.32 8.68
C ALA A 36 14.39 19.78 9.68
N GLY A 37 15.71 19.96 9.42
CA GLY A 37 16.77 19.53 10.31
C GLY A 37 16.66 18.06 10.70
N TYR A 38 16.75 17.74 12.00
CA TYR A 38 16.67 16.38 12.53
C TYR A 38 15.28 15.72 12.36
N TRP A 39 14.21 16.48 12.23
CA TRP A 39 12.88 15.95 12.01
C TRP A 39 12.75 15.20 10.68
N PHE A 40 13.54 15.58 9.69
CA PHE A 40 13.58 14.85 8.42
C PHE A 40 14.07 13.41 8.61
N PHE A 41 15.11 13.21 9.42
CA PHE A 41 15.58 11.87 9.76
C PHE A 41 14.55 11.08 10.56
N ALA A 42 13.83 11.73 11.48
CA ALA A 42 12.73 11.09 12.21
C ALA A 42 11.64 10.59 11.27
N VAL A 43 11.28 11.36 10.24
CA VAL A 43 10.33 10.95 9.19
C VAL A 43 10.84 9.71 8.42
N ILE A 44 12.12 9.69 8.02
CA ILE A 44 12.69 8.55 7.30
C ILE A 44 12.67 7.29 8.16
N ILE A 45 13.06 7.40 9.44
CA ILE A 45 13.09 6.28 10.39
C ILE A 45 11.67 5.78 10.68
N LEU A 46 10.70 6.69 10.86
CA LEU A 46 9.29 6.33 11.03
C LEU A 46 8.82 5.40 9.93
N TRP A 47 9.14 5.70 8.66
CA TRP A 47 8.73 4.87 7.53
C TRP A 47 9.40 3.50 7.49
N ALA A 48 10.60 3.34 8.06
CA ALA A 48 11.18 2.02 8.25
C ALA A 48 10.29 1.14 9.14
N PHE A 49 9.76 1.71 10.23
CA PHE A 49 8.82 1.01 11.11
C PHE A 49 7.46 0.79 10.45
N LEU A 50 6.92 1.78 9.74
CA LEU A 50 5.63 1.66 9.05
C LEU A 50 5.65 0.52 8.01
N TYR A 51 6.72 0.35 7.27
CA TYR A 51 6.88 -0.79 6.36
C TYR A 51 6.96 -2.13 7.10
N MET A 52 7.36 -2.17 8.38
CA MET A 52 7.29 -3.40 9.18
C MET A 52 5.83 -3.78 9.47
N PHE A 53 4.93 -2.82 9.73
CA PHE A 53 3.49 -3.09 9.89
C PHE A 53 2.88 -3.66 8.60
N ASN A 54 3.16 -3.05 7.45
CA ASN A 54 2.70 -3.55 6.16
C ASN A 54 3.25 -4.96 5.88
N THR A 55 4.53 -5.20 6.21
CA THR A 55 5.14 -6.52 6.07
C THR A 55 4.52 -7.53 7.01
N ALA A 56 4.23 -7.15 8.26
CA ALA A 56 3.57 -8.03 9.23
C ALA A 56 2.16 -8.41 8.78
N ALA A 57 1.38 -7.46 8.24
CA ALA A 57 0.06 -7.73 7.68
C ALA A 57 0.13 -8.77 6.55
N TRP A 58 1.08 -8.63 5.63
CA TRP A 58 1.27 -9.60 4.55
C TRP A 58 1.84 -10.95 5.05
N TYR A 59 2.76 -10.91 6.01
CA TYR A 59 3.37 -12.11 6.59
C TYR A 59 2.35 -13.02 7.27
N ILE A 60 1.40 -12.47 8.05
CA ILE A 60 0.36 -13.28 8.69
C ILE A 60 -0.61 -13.89 7.66
N ILE A 61 -0.88 -13.20 6.55
CA ILE A 61 -1.67 -13.73 5.43
C ILE A 61 -0.96 -14.94 4.81
N ILE A 62 0.35 -14.84 4.52
CA ILE A 62 1.13 -15.94 3.96
C ILE A 62 1.17 -17.12 4.92
N ARG A 63 1.46 -16.87 6.19
CA ARG A 63 1.57 -17.92 7.21
C ARG A 63 0.27 -18.68 7.44
N SER A 64 -0.87 -17.97 7.47
CA SER A 64 -2.19 -18.61 7.64
C SER A 64 -2.56 -19.52 6.47
N SER A 65 -2.00 -19.30 5.30
CA SER A 65 -2.20 -20.16 4.13
C SER A 65 -1.33 -21.42 4.14
N GLU A 66 -0.27 -21.47 4.95
CA GLU A 66 0.62 -22.64 5.08
C GLU A 66 0.12 -23.65 6.11
N GLU A 67 -0.51 -23.20 7.17
CA GLU A 67 -0.92 -24.02 8.32
C GLU A 67 -1.91 -25.14 7.94
N LYS A 68 -2.48 -25.11 6.74
CA LYS A 68 -3.52 -26.03 6.24
C LYS A 68 -3.26 -26.63 4.86
N ALA A 69 -2.02 -26.57 4.36
CA ALA A 69 -1.67 -27.38 3.20
C ALA A 69 -1.74 -28.85 3.59
N PRO A 70 -2.44 -29.72 2.81
CA PRO A 70 -2.35 -31.16 3.05
C PRO A 70 -0.88 -31.54 3.00
N ALA A 71 -0.43 -32.29 4.03
CA ALA A 71 0.92 -32.83 4.04
C ALA A 71 1.15 -33.58 2.73
N PRO A 72 2.31 -33.43 2.06
CA PRO A 72 2.62 -34.23 0.87
C PRO A 72 2.48 -35.70 1.27
N GLY A 73 1.65 -36.43 0.49
CA GLY A 73 1.24 -37.79 0.82
C GLY A 73 2.41 -38.72 1.10
N ASN A 74 2.19 -39.55 2.11
CA ASN A 74 2.85 -40.81 2.45
C ASN A 74 4.35 -40.96 2.16
N GLY A 75 5.14 -40.65 3.14
CA GLY A 75 6.53 -41.10 3.24
C GLY A 75 6.99 -40.89 4.70
N THR A 76 6.92 -41.96 5.50
CA THR A 76 7.47 -42.16 6.83
C THR A 76 8.59 -41.22 7.23
N SER A 77 8.30 -40.30 8.17
CA SER A 77 9.23 -39.99 9.26
C SER A 77 8.49 -39.21 10.36
N ASN A 78 8.18 -39.92 11.46
CA ASN A 78 7.83 -39.37 12.75
C ASN A 78 9.04 -38.55 13.28
N VAL A 79 8.98 -37.24 13.13
CA VAL A 79 9.74 -36.33 13.98
C VAL A 79 8.72 -35.39 14.61
N ALA A 80 8.27 -35.80 15.78
CA ALA A 80 7.48 -34.94 16.67
C ALA A 80 8.32 -33.69 17.00
N GLY A 81 7.79 -32.49 16.70
CA GLY A 81 8.27 -31.27 17.34
C GLY A 81 8.71 -30.10 16.44
N SER A 82 8.67 -30.16 15.13
CA SER A 82 8.93 -28.96 14.31
C SER A 82 7.65 -28.41 13.72
N SER A 83 7.18 -27.28 14.24
CA SER A 83 6.20 -26.45 13.56
C SER A 83 6.64 -26.27 12.09
N PRO A 84 5.76 -26.42 11.08
CA PRO A 84 6.14 -26.19 9.68
C PRO A 84 6.72 -24.78 9.59
N GLN A 85 8.05 -24.69 9.39
CA GLN A 85 8.72 -23.41 9.25
C GLN A 85 8.25 -22.76 7.96
N CYS A 86 7.61 -21.61 8.07
CA CYS A 86 7.24 -20.78 6.92
C CYS A 86 8.51 -20.56 6.06
N PRO A 87 8.55 -20.99 4.77
CA PRO A 87 9.72 -20.85 3.91
C PRO A 87 10.06 -19.37 3.63
N VAL A 88 9.22 -18.46 4.10
CA VAL A 88 9.35 -17.02 3.89
C VAL A 88 9.84 -16.34 5.17
N LYS A 89 11.09 -15.84 5.17
CA LYS A 89 11.66 -15.09 6.29
C LYS A 89 11.10 -13.66 6.30
N PHE A 90 10.75 -13.12 7.49
CA PHE A 90 10.17 -11.78 7.65
C PHE A 90 11.02 -10.67 7.01
N PHE A 91 12.32 -10.61 7.28
CA PHE A 91 13.20 -9.57 6.72
C PHE A 91 13.39 -9.68 5.20
N TRP A 92 13.30 -10.87 4.64
CA TRP A 92 13.26 -11.05 3.20
C TRP A 92 11.96 -10.47 2.63
N LEU A 93 10.83 -10.77 3.26
CA LEU A 93 9.52 -10.24 2.86
C LEU A 93 9.48 -8.71 3.00
N TYR A 94 10.11 -8.15 4.05
CA TYR A 94 10.26 -6.69 4.21
C TYR A 94 10.93 -6.04 3.00
N LYS A 95 12.03 -6.60 2.51
CA LYS A 95 12.69 -6.09 1.30
C LYS A 95 11.76 -6.15 0.08
N ILE A 96 11.00 -7.24 -0.08
CA ILE A 96 10.03 -7.37 -1.17
C ILE A 96 8.88 -6.37 -1.02
N THR A 97 8.41 -6.14 0.19
CA THR A 97 7.36 -5.16 0.49
C THR A 97 7.81 -3.75 0.09
N VAL A 98 8.97 -3.31 0.56
CA VAL A 98 9.53 -1.99 0.22
C VAL A 98 9.79 -1.85 -1.29
N SER A 99 10.37 -2.88 -1.92
CA SER A 99 10.58 -2.90 -3.37
C SER A 99 9.27 -2.80 -4.16
N GLY A 100 8.24 -3.52 -3.71
CA GLY A 100 6.91 -3.46 -4.33
C GLY A 100 6.27 -2.07 -4.22
N PHE A 101 6.38 -1.42 -3.06
CA PHE A 101 5.91 -0.04 -2.91
C PHE A 101 6.68 0.93 -3.79
N ALA A 102 8.01 0.79 -3.90
CA ALA A 102 8.81 1.61 -4.80
C ALA A 102 8.36 1.50 -6.27
N LEU A 103 8.04 0.28 -6.72
CA LEU A 103 7.52 0.05 -8.07
C LEU A 103 6.10 0.57 -8.25
N ASN A 104 5.25 0.51 -7.22
CA ASN A 104 3.90 1.07 -7.27
C ASN A 104 3.90 2.59 -7.40
N TYR A 105 4.85 3.27 -6.75
CA TYR A 105 5.06 4.71 -6.97
C TYR A 105 5.37 5.04 -8.43
N ALA A 106 6.11 4.13 -9.08
CA ALA A 106 6.55 4.28 -10.46
C ALA A 106 5.44 4.09 -11.49
N THR A 107 4.35 3.38 -11.15
CA THR A 107 3.31 3.03 -12.14
C THR A 107 2.06 3.91 -12.02
N PRO A 108 1.50 4.36 -13.16
CA PRO A 108 0.18 4.98 -13.18
C PRO A 108 -0.86 4.01 -12.58
N GLY A 109 -1.74 4.53 -11.73
CA GLY A 109 -2.77 3.72 -11.07
C GLY A 109 -2.32 3.00 -9.78
N GLY A 110 -1.07 3.18 -9.32
CA GLY A 110 -0.61 2.85 -7.97
C GLY A 110 -0.54 1.37 -7.58
N LEU A 111 -1.00 0.42 -8.42
CA LEU A 111 -1.11 -1.01 -8.09
C LEU A 111 -0.59 -1.93 -9.21
N MET A 112 0.01 -1.40 -10.27
CA MET A 112 0.35 -2.21 -11.45
C MET A 112 1.81 -2.65 -11.53
N GLY A 113 2.71 -2.09 -10.74
CA GLY A 113 4.15 -2.40 -10.80
C GLY A 113 4.64 -3.33 -9.71
N GLY A 114 4.19 -3.11 -8.49
CA GLY A 114 4.66 -3.83 -7.31
C GLY A 114 4.06 -5.22 -7.15
N GLU A 115 2.78 -5.42 -7.48
CA GLU A 115 2.09 -6.69 -7.33
C GLU A 115 2.68 -7.79 -8.22
N PRO A 116 2.89 -7.57 -9.53
CA PRO A 116 3.57 -8.57 -10.37
C PRO A 116 4.98 -8.91 -9.87
N TYR A 117 5.72 -7.91 -9.39
CA TYR A 117 7.04 -8.12 -8.79
C TYR A 117 6.96 -9.00 -7.53
N ARG A 118 6.04 -8.70 -6.61
CA ARG A 118 5.80 -9.48 -5.39
C ARG A 118 5.44 -10.93 -5.69
N ILE A 119 4.52 -11.15 -6.65
CA ILE A 119 4.13 -12.50 -7.11
C ILE A 119 5.34 -13.23 -7.68
N MET A 120 6.11 -12.60 -8.57
CA MET A 120 7.28 -13.18 -9.21
C MET A 120 8.35 -13.61 -8.17
N GLU A 121 8.60 -12.78 -7.16
CA GLU A 121 9.57 -13.10 -6.11
C GLU A 121 9.09 -14.21 -5.17
N LEU A 122 7.79 -14.25 -4.87
CA LEU A 122 7.20 -15.19 -3.92
C LEU A 122 6.94 -16.58 -4.54
N THR A 123 6.62 -16.65 -5.85
CA THR A 123 6.30 -17.88 -6.58
C THR A 123 7.29 -19.04 -6.36
N PRO A 124 8.63 -18.85 -6.38
CA PRO A 124 9.57 -19.94 -6.15
C PRO A 124 9.53 -20.54 -4.74
N LYS A 125 8.95 -19.82 -3.77
CA LYS A 125 8.89 -20.23 -2.37
C LYS A 125 7.60 -20.95 -2.01
N ILE A 126 6.46 -20.47 -2.51
CA ILE A 126 5.14 -20.97 -2.11
C ILE A 126 4.24 -21.38 -3.29
N GLY A 127 4.75 -21.34 -4.52
CA GLY A 127 3.99 -21.64 -5.73
C GLY A 127 3.17 -20.44 -6.25
N THR A 128 2.85 -20.44 -7.55
CA THR A 128 2.22 -19.29 -8.23
C THR A 128 0.83 -18.97 -7.69
N ALA A 129 -0.01 -19.99 -7.46
CA ALA A 129 -1.38 -19.79 -7.01
C ALA A 129 -1.44 -19.14 -5.61
N ARG A 130 -0.64 -19.64 -4.65
CA ARG A 130 -0.54 -19.05 -3.30
C ARG A 130 0.10 -17.67 -3.31
N ALA A 131 1.15 -17.47 -4.12
CA ALA A 131 1.78 -16.18 -4.27
C ALA A 131 0.78 -15.14 -4.77
N SER A 132 0.03 -15.45 -5.83
CA SER A 132 -0.97 -14.54 -6.40
C SER A 132 -2.11 -14.25 -5.42
N SER A 133 -2.70 -15.27 -4.79
CA SER A 133 -3.79 -15.06 -3.83
C SER A 133 -3.35 -14.26 -2.60
N SER A 134 -2.13 -14.51 -2.06
CA SER A 134 -1.61 -13.75 -0.92
C SER A 134 -1.37 -12.28 -1.25
N VAL A 135 -0.84 -11.98 -2.43
CA VAL A 135 -0.60 -10.61 -2.88
C VAL A 135 -1.91 -9.87 -3.14
N ILE A 136 -2.88 -10.53 -3.80
CA ILE A 136 -4.21 -9.95 -4.03
C ILE A 136 -4.91 -9.68 -2.70
N LEU A 137 -4.91 -10.65 -1.77
CA LEU A 137 -5.53 -10.47 -0.46
C LEU A 137 -4.86 -9.36 0.34
N TYR A 138 -3.52 -9.26 0.30
CA TYR A 138 -2.79 -8.17 0.92
C TYR A 138 -3.16 -6.81 0.31
N ALA A 139 -3.19 -6.69 -1.01
CA ALA A 139 -3.62 -5.46 -1.69
C ALA A 139 -5.06 -5.07 -1.31
N MET A 140 -5.94 -6.05 -1.19
CA MET A 140 -7.31 -5.83 -0.72
C MET A 140 -7.38 -5.32 0.71
N THR A 141 -6.65 -5.93 1.66
CA THR A 141 -6.59 -5.45 3.05
C THR A 141 -6.04 -4.04 3.12
N HIS A 142 -5.04 -3.73 2.30
CA HIS A 142 -4.46 -2.41 2.18
C HIS A 142 -5.49 -1.36 1.70
N ILE A 143 -6.26 -1.66 0.65
CA ILE A 143 -7.34 -0.78 0.15
C ILE A 143 -8.48 -0.69 1.17
N PHE A 144 -8.88 -1.81 1.77
CA PHE A 144 -9.96 -1.85 2.75
C PHE A 144 -9.67 -1.03 4.00
N SER A 145 -8.41 -1.00 4.45
CA SER A 145 -7.98 -0.18 5.58
C SER A 145 -8.10 1.34 5.32
N HIS A 146 -8.07 1.81 4.05
CA HIS A 146 -8.33 3.21 3.73
C HIS A 146 -9.76 3.64 4.08
N PHE A 147 -10.76 2.80 3.77
CA PHE A 147 -12.15 3.12 4.10
C PHE A 147 -12.35 3.24 5.61
N TRP A 148 -11.74 2.36 6.39
CA TRP A 148 -11.78 2.46 7.85
C TRP A 148 -11.05 3.70 8.37
N PHE A 149 -9.91 4.05 7.79
CA PHE A 149 -9.16 5.25 8.15
C PHE A 149 -9.96 6.52 7.87
N TRP A 150 -10.65 6.61 6.73
CA TRP A 150 -11.51 7.74 6.42
C TRP A 150 -12.73 7.81 7.32
N LEU A 151 -13.32 6.68 7.70
CA LEU A 151 -14.41 6.66 8.70
C LEU A 151 -13.95 7.15 10.07
N VAL A 152 -12.78 6.72 10.53
CA VAL A 152 -12.16 7.21 11.78
C VAL A 152 -11.95 8.72 11.69
N ALA A 153 -11.46 9.24 10.57
CA ALA A 153 -11.26 10.67 10.37
C ALA A 153 -12.58 11.45 10.36
N VAL A 154 -13.63 10.94 9.71
CA VAL A 154 -14.97 11.55 9.76
C VAL A 154 -15.47 11.62 11.20
N LEU A 155 -15.35 10.53 11.97
CA LEU A 155 -15.75 10.50 13.38
C LEU A 155 -14.96 11.53 14.21
N LEU A 156 -13.64 11.58 14.05
CA LEU A 156 -12.79 12.54 14.74
C LEU A 156 -13.16 13.98 14.37
N TYR A 157 -13.44 14.26 13.09
CA TYR A 157 -13.88 15.59 12.67
C TYR A 157 -15.18 16.02 13.36
N VAL A 158 -16.21 15.15 13.34
CA VAL A 158 -17.51 15.40 13.97
C VAL A 158 -17.38 15.66 15.48
N LEU A 159 -16.46 14.96 16.15
CA LEU A 159 -16.26 15.10 17.60
C LEU A 159 -15.43 16.33 17.99
N THR A 160 -14.59 16.85 17.09
CA THR A 160 -13.60 17.85 17.46
C THR A 160 -13.76 19.20 16.75
N ARG A 161 -14.57 19.26 15.68
CA ARG A 161 -14.67 20.45 14.83
C ARG A 161 -16.12 20.86 14.59
N PRO A 162 -16.40 22.18 14.45
CA PRO A 162 -17.73 22.65 14.10
C PRO A 162 -18.08 22.24 12.67
N ILE A 163 -19.35 21.85 12.49
CA ILE A 163 -19.86 21.41 11.19
C ILE A 163 -20.75 22.52 10.63
N ASN A 164 -20.32 23.12 9.53
CA ASN A 164 -21.16 23.97 8.70
C ASN A 164 -21.80 23.16 7.56
N LEU A 165 -22.78 23.72 6.88
CA LEU A 165 -23.54 23.03 5.83
C LEU A 165 -22.65 22.43 4.72
N PRO A 166 -21.68 23.13 4.11
CA PRO A 166 -20.81 22.55 3.09
C PRO A 166 -19.97 21.36 3.59
N VAL A 167 -19.40 21.50 4.79
CA VAL A 167 -18.63 20.42 5.43
C VAL A 167 -19.52 19.23 5.76
N GLY A 168 -20.74 19.46 6.25
CA GLY A 168 -21.72 18.39 6.52
C GLY A 168 -22.06 17.59 5.26
N ILE A 169 -22.29 18.26 4.14
CA ILE A 169 -22.53 17.60 2.84
C ILE A 169 -21.31 16.75 2.42
N MET A 170 -20.10 17.31 2.53
CA MET A 170 -18.88 16.60 2.21
C MET A 170 -18.69 15.36 3.11
N LEU A 171 -18.89 15.47 4.42
CA LEU A 171 -18.79 14.33 5.35
C LEU A 171 -19.82 13.26 5.06
N CYS A 172 -21.07 13.61 4.73
CA CYS A 172 -22.09 12.66 4.31
C CYS A 172 -21.70 11.96 3.02
N ALA A 173 -21.16 12.65 2.02
CA ALA A 173 -20.67 12.04 0.79
C ALA A 173 -19.53 11.04 1.05
N VAL A 174 -18.58 11.39 1.93
CA VAL A 174 -17.49 10.48 2.34
C VAL A 174 -18.04 9.25 3.08
N LEU A 175 -19.01 9.43 3.99
CA LEU A 175 -19.66 8.32 4.70
C LEU A 175 -20.34 7.34 3.73
N VAL A 176 -21.11 7.86 2.77
CA VAL A 176 -21.77 7.04 1.74
C VAL A 176 -20.73 6.31 0.89
N PHE A 177 -19.67 7.01 0.46
CA PHE A 177 -18.58 6.41 -0.30
C PHE A 177 -17.89 5.28 0.49
N CYS A 178 -17.58 5.50 1.77
CA CYS A 178 -16.97 4.49 2.62
C CYS A 178 -17.92 3.30 2.85
N ALA A 179 -19.20 3.56 3.12
CA ALA A 179 -20.19 2.50 3.32
C ALA A 179 -20.34 1.61 2.06
N LEU A 180 -20.42 2.22 0.89
CA LEU A 180 -20.45 1.50 -0.39
C LEU A 180 -19.15 0.71 -0.64
N GLY A 181 -17.99 1.29 -0.33
CA GLY A 181 -16.70 0.62 -0.44
C GLY A 181 -16.61 -0.60 0.50
N ILE A 182 -16.95 -0.44 1.76
CA ILE A 182 -16.96 -1.52 2.75
C ILE A 182 -17.94 -2.61 2.35
N TRP A 183 -19.15 -2.24 1.95
CA TRP A 183 -20.16 -3.21 1.47
C TRP A 183 -19.66 -3.98 0.25
N PHE A 184 -19.05 -3.29 -0.73
CA PHE A 184 -18.46 -3.93 -1.91
C PHE A 184 -17.38 -4.94 -1.54
N PHE A 185 -16.49 -4.60 -0.59
CA PHE A 185 -15.45 -5.51 -0.13
C PHE A 185 -16.05 -6.73 0.60
N ILE A 186 -16.99 -6.52 1.53
CA ILE A 186 -17.62 -7.61 2.29
C ILE A 186 -18.37 -8.57 1.34
N VAL A 187 -19.18 -8.04 0.42
CA VAL A 187 -19.92 -8.86 -0.54
C VAL A 187 -19.00 -9.51 -1.58
N GLY A 188 -18.00 -8.77 -2.06
CA GLY A 188 -17.03 -9.26 -3.03
C GLY A 188 -16.19 -10.41 -2.48
N TYR A 189 -15.84 -10.31 -1.21
CA TYR A 189 -15.07 -11.30 -0.50
C TYR A 189 -15.78 -12.68 -0.39
N HIS A 190 -17.11 -12.68 -0.28
CA HIS A 190 -17.92 -13.91 -0.24
C HIS A 190 -18.21 -14.51 -1.63
N LYS A 191 -18.13 -13.73 -2.71
CA LYS A 191 -18.64 -14.11 -4.04
C LYS A 191 -17.60 -14.11 -5.16
N GLY A 192 -16.31 -14.10 -4.84
CA GLY A 192 -15.22 -14.02 -5.83
C GLY A 192 -14.87 -12.56 -6.21
N LEU A 193 -13.74 -12.06 -5.73
CA LEU A 193 -13.34 -10.67 -5.91
C LEU A 193 -12.52 -10.47 -7.19
N ALA A 194 -11.62 -11.40 -7.52
CA ALA A 194 -10.77 -11.27 -8.71
C ALA A 194 -11.63 -11.29 -9.98
N PHE A 195 -12.57 -12.21 -10.06
CA PHE A 195 -13.51 -12.28 -11.17
C PHE A 195 -14.39 -11.02 -11.27
N ARG A 196 -14.90 -10.50 -10.15
CA ARG A 196 -15.71 -9.27 -10.12
C ARG A 196 -14.93 -8.02 -10.53
N MET A 197 -13.71 -7.87 -10.05
CA MET A 197 -12.87 -6.74 -10.46
C MET A 197 -12.64 -6.77 -11.98
N MET A 198 -12.34 -7.93 -12.55
CA MET A 198 -12.18 -8.09 -13.99
C MET A 198 -13.49 -7.81 -14.73
N LYS A 199 -14.63 -8.25 -14.18
CA LYS A 199 -15.96 -7.95 -14.75
C LYS A 199 -16.28 -6.46 -14.72
N ILE A 200 -15.95 -5.73 -13.65
CA ILE A 200 -16.10 -4.27 -13.59
C ILE A 200 -15.20 -3.61 -14.64
N LEU A 201 -13.95 -4.03 -14.75
CA LEU A 201 -13.02 -3.53 -15.78
C LEU A 201 -13.56 -3.74 -17.20
N SER A 202 -14.31 -4.82 -17.44
CA SER A 202 -14.93 -5.11 -18.73
C SER A 202 -16.09 -4.15 -19.10
N HIS A 203 -16.55 -3.31 -18.17
CA HIS A 203 -17.56 -2.26 -18.44
C HIS A 203 -16.95 -0.89 -18.71
N ILE A 204 -15.64 -0.71 -18.44
CA ILE A 204 -14.94 0.56 -18.64
C ILE A 204 -14.60 0.73 -20.13
N PRO A 205 -14.99 1.84 -20.77
CA PRO A 205 -14.59 2.14 -22.15
C PRO A 205 -13.06 2.17 -22.27
N GLY A 206 -12.50 1.45 -23.26
CA GLY A 206 -11.05 1.29 -23.46
C GLY A 206 -10.43 0.04 -22.84
N ALA A 207 -10.93 -0.47 -21.71
CA ALA A 207 -10.46 -1.72 -21.10
C ALA A 207 -11.34 -2.94 -21.44
N LYS A 208 -12.55 -2.70 -22.00
CA LYS A 208 -13.59 -3.71 -22.24
C LYS A 208 -13.12 -4.95 -23.00
N ASN A 209 -12.49 -4.76 -24.15
CA ASN A 209 -12.09 -5.86 -25.03
C ASN A 209 -10.92 -6.66 -24.44
N TRP A 210 -9.97 -5.95 -23.82
CA TRP A 210 -8.85 -6.57 -23.11
C TRP A 210 -9.32 -7.39 -21.90
N ALA A 211 -10.19 -6.81 -21.06
CA ALA A 211 -10.69 -7.48 -19.86
C ALA A 211 -11.54 -8.72 -20.19
N LYS A 212 -12.39 -8.65 -21.24
CA LYS A 212 -13.15 -9.81 -21.71
C LYS A 212 -12.23 -10.93 -22.20
N GLY A 213 -11.29 -10.62 -23.10
CA GLY A 213 -10.32 -11.60 -23.60
C GLY A 213 -9.45 -12.20 -22.49
N PHE A 214 -9.11 -11.41 -21.46
CA PHE A 214 -8.39 -11.89 -20.30
C PHE A 214 -9.23 -12.85 -19.44
N ILE A 215 -10.51 -12.50 -19.17
CA ILE A 215 -11.43 -13.37 -18.42
C ILE A 215 -11.60 -14.72 -19.15
N ASP A 216 -11.86 -14.69 -20.46
CA ASP A 216 -12.10 -15.91 -21.23
C ASP A 216 -10.86 -16.81 -21.26
N LYS A 217 -9.67 -16.24 -21.37
CA LYS A 217 -8.41 -16.98 -21.45
C LYS A 217 -7.93 -17.52 -20.09
N HIS A 218 -8.25 -16.86 -18.97
CA HIS A 218 -7.70 -17.15 -17.65
C HIS A 218 -8.78 -17.48 -16.61
N ARG A 219 -9.96 -17.90 -17.06
CA ARG A 219 -11.13 -18.14 -16.19
C ARG A 219 -10.82 -19.13 -15.06
N GLU A 220 -10.22 -20.26 -15.37
CA GLU A 220 -9.83 -21.27 -14.37
C GLU A 220 -8.85 -20.73 -13.33
N GLN A 221 -7.91 -19.88 -13.76
CA GLN A 221 -6.94 -19.26 -12.86
C GLN A 221 -7.60 -18.24 -11.94
N LEU A 222 -8.54 -17.43 -12.48
CA LEU A 222 -9.32 -16.48 -11.69
C LEU A 222 -10.19 -17.21 -10.67
N ASP A 223 -10.88 -18.26 -11.09
CA ASP A 223 -11.71 -19.09 -10.19
C ASP A 223 -10.86 -19.75 -9.09
N THR A 224 -9.67 -20.23 -9.43
CA THR A 224 -8.72 -20.81 -8.45
C THR A 224 -8.26 -19.75 -7.44
N ILE A 225 -7.94 -18.55 -7.88
CA ILE A 225 -7.54 -17.43 -7.02
C ILE A 225 -8.70 -17.04 -6.09
N ASP A 226 -9.91 -16.92 -6.63
CA ASP A 226 -11.09 -16.57 -5.86
C ASP A 226 -11.46 -17.65 -4.82
N GLN A 227 -11.33 -18.92 -5.19
CA GLN A 227 -11.50 -20.04 -4.25
C GLN A 227 -10.47 -20.00 -3.12
N GLN A 228 -9.21 -19.69 -3.41
CA GLN A 228 -8.17 -19.58 -2.40
C GLN A 228 -8.38 -18.37 -1.48
N ILE A 229 -8.82 -17.24 -2.02
CA ILE A 229 -9.18 -16.06 -1.21
C ILE A 229 -10.35 -16.41 -0.29
N ALA A 230 -11.40 -17.04 -0.82
CA ALA A 230 -12.57 -17.44 -0.05
C ALA A 230 -12.22 -18.51 1.01
N ALA A 231 -11.34 -19.45 0.68
CA ALA A 231 -10.86 -20.48 1.60
C ALA A 231 -10.08 -19.87 2.77
N LEU A 232 -9.19 -18.91 2.49
CA LEU A 232 -8.44 -18.17 3.51
C LEU A 232 -9.37 -17.45 4.50
N HIS A 233 -10.45 -16.85 3.99
CA HIS A 233 -11.43 -16.17 4.85
C HIS A 233 -12.24 -17.13 5.71
N LYS A 234 -12.82 -18.17 5.10
CA LYS A 234 -13.62 -19.17 5.84
C LYS A 234 -12.79 -19.89 6.90
N GLN A 235 -11.49 -20.05 6.63
CA GLN A 235 -10.60 -20.81 7.51
C GLN A 235 -10.04 -19.99 8.66
N ASN A 236 -9.82 -18.67 8.47
CA ASN A 236 -9.23 -17.84 9.52
C ASN A 236 -9.65 -16.36 9.44
N PRO A 237 -10.89 -16.00 9.82
CA PRO A 237 -11.36 -14.62 9.81
C PRO A 237 -10.54 -13.72 10.75
N ARG A 238 -9.90 -14.30 11.79
CA ARG A 238 -9.02 -13.57 12.71
C ARG A 238 -7.79 -13.03 11.98
N THR A 239 -7.20 -13.80 11.07
CA THR A 239 -6.04 -13.37 10.29
C THR A 239 -6.37 -12.17 9.40
N PHE A 240 -7.52 -12.19 8.73
CA PHE A 240 -7.97 -11.06 7.93
C PHE A 240 -8.18 -9.81 8.79
N PHE A 241 -8.91 -9.96 9.90
CA PHE A 241 -9.13 -8.85 10.83
C PHE A 241 -7.82 -8.27 11.37
N MET A 242 -6.87 -9.13 11.79
CA MET A 242 -5.55 -8.70 12.25
C MET A 242 -4.73 -8.00 11.16
N ALA A 243 -4.80 -8.46 9.91
CA ALA A 243 -4.14 -7.80 8.79
C ALA A 243 -4.72 -6.40 8.53
N VAL A 244 -6.04 -6.26 8.53
CA VAL A 244 -6.72 -4.96 8.41
C VAL A 244 -6.38 -4.05 9.58
N LEU A 245 -6.32 -4.58 10.81
CA LEU A 245 -5.98 -3.80 12.00
C LEU A 245 -4.52 -3.29 11.94
N LEU A 246 -3.57 -4.12 11.49
CA LEU A 246 -2.17 -3.71 11.29
C LEU A 246 -2.04 -2.63 10.22
N GLU A 247 -2.76 -2.75 9.11
CA GLU A 247 -2.80 -1.74 8.07
C GLU A 247 -3.44 -0.43 8.55
N LEU A 248 -4.53 -0.50 9.32
CA LEU A 248 -5.17 0.66 9.92
C LEU A 248 -4.26 1.35 10.95
N ALA A 249 -3.61 0.56 11.82
CA ALA A 249 -2.62 1.09 12.78
C ALA A 249 -1.46 1.77 12.06
N CYS A 250 -0.94 1.16 10.98
CA CYS A 250 0.07 1.77 10.13
C CYS A 250 -0.37 3.14 9.60
N ARG A 251 -1.61 3.28 9.13
CA ARG A 251 -2.16 4.55 8.61
C ARG A 251 -2.31 5.61 9.70
N ILE A 252 -2.81 5.23 10.87
CA ILE A 252 -2.92 6.16 12.00
C ILE A 252 -1.52 6.62 12.41
N LEU A 253 -0.57 5.70 12.55
CA LEU A 253 0.82 6.03 12.90
C LEU A 253 1.52 6.85 11.81
N SER A 254 1.17 6.68 10.54
CA SER A 254 1.74 7.51 9.46
C SER A 254 1.35 8.99 9.58
N SER A 255 0.31 9.33 10.34
CA SER A 255 -0.02 10.74 10.66
C SER A 255 1.06 11.42 11.50
N ALA A 256 1.93 10.64 12.19
CA ALA A 256 3.09 11.18 12.88
C ALA A 256 4.11 11.82 11.92
N GLU A 257 4.14 11.42 10.64
CA GLU A 257 4.93 12.12 9.62
C GLU A 257 4.49 13.59 9.49
N ILE A 258 3.18 13.81 9.40
CA ILE A 258 2.60 15.17 9.33
C ILE A 258 2.92 15.95 10.62
N MET A 259 2.82 15.29 11.78
CA MET A 259 3.16 15.89 13.06
C MET A 259 4.63 16.35 13.10
N PHE A 260 5.56 15.50 12.67
CA PHE A 260 6.99 15.84 12.63
C PHE A 260 7.28 17.00 11.69
N CYS A 261 6.61 17.04 10.52
CA CYS A 261 6.73 18.16 9.59
C CYS A 261 6.19 19.47 10.21
N LEU A 262 5.03 19.43 10.86
CA LEU A 262 4.41 20.62 11.44
C LEU A 262 5.13 21.14 12.69
N LEU A 263 5.76 20.25 13.50
CA LEU A 263 6.59 20.65 14.65
C LEU A 263 7.82 21.48 14.26
N VAL A 264 8.23 21.44 12.98
CA VAL A 264 9.26 22.35 12.44
C VAL A 264 8.74 23.80 12.35
N LEU A 265 7.44 23.97 12.13
CA LEU A 265 6.82 25.27 11.86
C LEU A 265 6.08 25.85 13.07
N MET A 266 5.63 25.00 13.98
CA MET A 266 4.76 25.34 15.12
C MET A 266 5.29 24.70 16.40
N PRO A 267 5.19 25.40 17.54
CA PRO A 267 5.69 24.89 18.83
C PRO A 267 4.88 23.71 19.37
N SER A 268 3.62 23.57 18.96
CA SER A 268 2.73 22.46 19.35
C SER A 268 1.82 22.08 18.19
N VAL A 269 1.56 20.78 18.06
CA VAL A 269 0.73 20.21 17.00
C VAL A 269 -0.24 19.21 17.61
N ASN A 270 -1.52 19.32 17.26
CA ASN A 270 -2.52 18.35 17.66
C ASN A 270 -2.45 17.12 16.73
N PHE A 271 -2.28 15.94 17.27
CA PHE A 271 -2.22 14.71 16.50
C PHE A 271 -3.51 14.38 15.73
N ILE A 272 -4.68 14.80 16.27
CA ILE A 272 -5.97 14.65 15.56
C ILE A 272 -5.95 15.46 14.26
N ASP A 273 -5.40 16.66 14.26
CA ASP A 273 -5.28 17.45 13.03
C ASP A 273 -4.38 16.79 12.00
N CYS A 274 -3.32 16.12 12.43
CA CYS A 274 -2.46 15.35 11.55
C CYS A 274 -3.20 14.17 10.90
N ILE A 275 -4.07 13.48 11.67
CA ILE A 275 -4.93 12.41 11.12
C ILE A 275 -5.90 13.01 10.10
N LEU A 276 -6.54 14.14 10.38
CA LEU A 276 -7.48 14.79 9.46
C LEU A 276 -6.80 15.25 8.17
N ILE A 277 -5.60 15.86 8.27
CA ILE A 277 -4.80 16.28 7.12
C ILE A 277 -4.47 15.08 6.25
N LEU A 278 -3.95 14.00 6.86
CA LEU A 278 -3.56 12.81 6.12
C LEU A 278 -4.76 12.10 5.49
N ALA A 279 -5.88 12.00 6.21
CA ALA A 279 -7.10 11.36 5.72
C ALA A 279 -7.68 12.10 4.51
N PHE A 280 -7.83 13.42 4.59
CA PHE A 280 -8.29 14.25 3.48
C PHE A 280 -7.35 14.13 2.28
N THR A 281 -6.05 14.32 2.51
CA THR A 281 -5.03 14.23 1.45
C THR A 281 -5.02 12.85 0.78
N SER A 282 -5.10 11.77 1.57
CA SER A 282 -5.14 10.41 1.02
C SER A 282 -6.42 10.13 0.25
N LEU A 283 -7.58 10.60 0.72
CA LEU A 283 -8.84 10.48 -0.01
C LEU A 283 -8.77 11.22 -1.35
N PHE A 284 -8.32 12.48 -1.33
CA PHE A 284 -8.18 13.29 -2.54
C PHE A 284 -7.19 12.68 -3.53
N ALA A 285 -6.03 12.23 -3.06
CA ALA A 285 -5.03 11.58 -3.90
C ALA A 285 -5.55 10.23 -4.49
N ASN A 286 -6.32 9.46 -3.72
CA ASN A 286 -6.91 8.22 -4.22
C ASN A 286 -8.05 8.46 -5.22
N LEU A 287 -8.82 9.54 -5.11
CA LEU A 287 -9.80 9.94 -6.14
C LEU A 287 -9.11 10.33 -7.45
N LEU A 288 -7.91 10.88 -7.37
CA LEU A 288 -7.08 11.27 -8.52
C LEU A 288 -6.05 10.19 -8.92
N PHE A 289 -6.36 8.91 -8.67
CA PHE A 289 -5.44 7.77 -8.89
C PHE A 289 -4.93 7.64 -10.33
N PHE A 290 -5.64 8.22 -11.30
CA PHE A 290 -5.29 8.21 -12.72
C PHE A 290 -4.14 9.18 -13.08
N ILE A 291 -3.79 10.12 -12.17
CA ILE A 291 -2.67 11.05 -12.38
C ILE A 291 -1.38 10.30 -12.06
N PRO A 292 -0.45 10.19 -13.02
CA PRO A 292 0.84 9.56 -12.80
C PRO A 292 1.58 10.22 -11.64
N LEU A 293 2.20 9.39 -10.77
CA LEU A 293 2.94 9.84 -9.57
C LEU A 293 2.09 10.67 -8.59
N GLN A 294 0.77 10.77 -8.81
CA GLN A 294 -0.15 11.65 -8.06
C GLN A 294 0.34 13.11 -7.96
N LEU A 295 1.07 13.57 -9.00
CA LEU A 295 1.61 14.94 -9.07
C LEU A 295 0.48 15.97 -8.99
N GLY A 296 0.65 16.95 -8.11
CA GLY A 296 -0.36 17.97 -7.84
C GLY A 296 -1.54 17.50 -6.97
N GLY A 297 -1.93 16.22 -7.05
CA GLY A 297 -3.04 15.69 -6.25
C GLY A 297 -2.74 15.64 -4.75
N ARG A 298 -1.56 15.18 -4.37
CA ARG A 298 -1.13 15.13 -2.96
C ARG A 298 -0.77 16.50 -2.41
N GLU A 299 0.00 17.26 -3.16
CA GLU A 299 0.37 18.62 -2.80
C GLU A 299 -0.88 19.50 -2.62
N GLY A 300 -1.83 19.42 -3.56
CA GLY A 300 -3.13 20.06 -3.46
C GLY A 300 -3.93 19.57 -2.26
N GLY A 301 -3.91 18.28 -1.97
CA GLY A 301 -4.54 17.69 -0.80
C GLY A 301 -3.98 18.25 0.51
N PHE A 302 -2.65 18.34 0.65
CA PHE A 302 -2.01 18.94 1.82
C PHE A 302 -2.35 20.42 1.94
N LEU A 303 -2.29 21.18 0.85
CA LEU A 303 -2.63 22.59 0.83
C LEU A 303 -4.08 22.83 1.25
N MET A 304 -5.04 22.10 0.70
CA MET A 304 -6.45 22.24 1.01
C MET A 304 -6.79 21.79 2.43
N SER A 305 -6.19 20.69 2.91
CA SER A 305 -6.46 20.17 4.26
C SER A 305 -5.90 21.09 5.36
N THR A 306 -4.69 21.62 5.18
CA THR A 306 -4.12 22.59 6.14
C THR A 306 -4.89 23.91 6.14
N ALA A 307 -5.31 24.42 4.97
CA ALA A 307 -6.17 25.60 4.88
C ALA A 307 -7.54 25.36 5.54
N GLY A 308 -8.14 24.20 5.36
CA GLY A 308 -9.41 23.83 6.01
C GLY A 308 -9.32 23.74 7.54
N LEU A 309 -8.12 23.53 8.09
CA LEU A 309 -7.82 23.57 9.52
C LEU A 309 -7.26 24.93 9.99
N GLN A 310 -7.40 25.97 9.17
CA GLN A 310 -6.94 27.35 9.47
C GLN A 310 -5.42 27.47 9.67
N MET A 311 -4.64 26.56 9.09
CA MET A 311 -3.18 26.64 9.05
C MET A 311 -2.74 27.47 7.83
N THR A 312 -1.49 27.91 7.83
CA THR A 312 -0.93 28.68 6.72
C THR A 312 -0.74 27.81 5.47
N ALA A 313 -0.90 28.40 4.29
CA ALA A 313 -0.63 27.70 3.02
C ALA A 313 0.81 27.16 2.94
N SER A 314 1.77 27.88 3.53
CA SER A 314 3.16 27.45 3.62
C SER A 314 3.35 26.14 4.40
N ALA A 315 2.48 25.84 5.37
CA ALA A 315 2.52 24.58 6.11
C ALA A 315 2.17 23.40 5.21
N GLY A 316 1.12 23.51 4.39
CA GLY A 316 0.72 22.47 3.43
C GLY A 316 1.79 22.22 2.37
N ILE A 317 2.39 23.29 1.82
CA ILE A 317 3.48 23.20 0.83
C ILE A 317 4.70 22.53 1.45
N PHE A 318 5.08 22.92 2.67
CA PHE A 318 6.23 22.33 3.38
C PHE A 318 6.02 20.83 3.65
N VAL A 319 4.85 20.44 4.17
CA VAL A 319 4.50 19.03 4.38
C VAL A 319 4.59 18.24 3.06
N GLY A 320 4.00 18.77 1.99
CA GLY A 320 4.04 18.14 0.66
C GLY A 320 5.46 17.92 0.17
N LEU A 321 6.35 18.90 0.34
CA LEU A 321 7.75 18.82 -0.04
C LEU A 321 8.50 17.73 0.74
N ILE A 322 8.40 17.73 2.07
CA ILE A 322 9.08 16.75 2.94
C ILE A 322 8.60 15.33 2.64
N VAL A 323 7.29 15.14 2.48
CA VAL A 323 6.69 13.85 2.09
C VAL A 323 7.26 13.39 0.75
N ARG A 324 7.38 14.26 -0.24
CA ARG A 324 7.94 13.93 -1.56
C ARG A 324 9.43 13.51 -1.47
N LEU A 325 10.22 14.23 -0.69
CA LEU A 325 11.63 13.89 -0.48
C LEU A 325 11.79 12.53 0.20
N ARG A 326 11.00 12.26 1.21
CA ARG A 326 10.97 10.96 1.88
C ARG A 326 10.59 9.84 0.88
N GLU A 327 9.59 10.06 0.03
CA GLU A 327 9.20 9.10 -1.00
C GLU A 327 10.34 8.75 -1.94
N LEU A 328 11.06 9.76 -2.43
CA LEU A 328 12.23 9.55 -3.30
C LEU A 328 13.29 8.67 -2.64
N ILE A 329 13.58 8.92 -1.35
CA ILE A 329 14.56 8.11 -0.60
C ILE A 329 14.09 6.66 -0.49
N TRP A 330 12.82 6.43 -0.16
CA TRP A 330 12.30 5.07 -0.02
C TRP A 330 12.15 4.35 -1.36
N VAL A 331 11.87 5.06 -2.45
CA VAL A 331 11.94 4.50 -3.81
C VAL A 331 13.36 4.06 -4.13
N ALA A 332 14.36 4.89 -3.85
CA ALA A 332 15.77 4.54 -4.06
C ALA A 332 16.17 3.30 -3.23
N ILE A 333 15.82 3.25 -1.94
CA ILE A 333 16.05 2.09 -1.06
C ILE A 333 15.39 0.83 -1.62
N GLY A 334 14.13 0.93 -2.08
CA GLY A 334 13.39 -0.20 -2.67
C GLY A 334 14.06 -0.73 -3.94
N LEU A 335 14.56 0.14 -4.80
CA LEU A 335 15.31 -0.24 -6.00
C LEU A 335 16.64 -0.93 -5.65
N VAL A 336 17.35 -0.46 -4.62
CA VAL A 336 18.55 -1.13 -4.09
C VAL A 336 18.22 -2.54 -3.60
N PHE A 337 17.10 -2.72 -2.89
CA PHE A 337 16.66 -4.04 -2.43
C PHE A 337 16.37 -5.02 -3.57
N ILE A 338 15.81 -4.56 -4.70
CA ILE A 338 15.64 -5.39 -5.91
C ILE A 338 17.00 -5.94 -6.38
N LYS A 339 18.04 -5.08 -6.41
CA LYS A 339 19.38 -5.47 -6.84
C LYS A 339 20.06 -6.45 -5.87
N ILE A 340 19.90 -6.23 -4.55
CA ILE A 340 20.47 -7.10 -3.51
C ILE A 340 19.83 -8.50 -3.55
N ASN A 341 18.50 -8.59 -3.66
CA ASN A 341 17.82 -9.88 -3.78
C ASN A 341 18.31 -10.68 -4.98
N LYS A 342 18.60 -10.00 -6.10
CA LYS A 342 19.18 -10.62 -7.29
C LYS A 342 20.56 -11.24 -7.02
N LYS A 343 21.42 -10.58 -6.23
CA LYS A 343 22.75 -11.09 -5.90
C LYS A 343 22.68 -12.32 -5.00
N SER A 344 21.78 -12.32 -4.01
CA SER A 344 21.58 -13.46 -3.09
C SER A 344 21.04 -14.70 -3.82
N ALA A 345 20.13 -14.55 -4.79
CA ALA A 345 19.64 -15.65 -5.60
C ALA A 345 20.74 -16.29 -6.47
N LYS A 346 21.69 -15.47 -6.97
CA LYS A 346 22.81 -15.94 -7.80
C LYS A 346 23.86 -16.75 -7.01
N ILE A 347 24.05 -16.41 -5.73
CA ILE A 347 24.98 -17.12 -4.83
C ILE A 347 24.40 -18.48 -4.38
N ALA A 348 23.09 -18.61 -4.34
CA ALA A 348 22.42 -19.87 -3.96
C ALA A 348 22.27 -20.85 -5.15
N GLU A 349 22.48 -20.41 -6.40
CA GLU A 349 22.46 -21.25 -7.61
C GLU A 349 23.85 -21.77 -8.01
N ASN A 350 24.94 -21.23 -7.43
CA ASN A 350 26.32 -21.68 -7.59
C ASN A 350 26.75 -22.49 -6.37
#